data_a87e51e3fada5fff2565d94a8d811513
#
_entry.id   a87e51e3fada5fff2565d94a8d811513
#
_cell.length_a   1.000
_cell.length_b   1.000
_cell.length_c   1.000
_cell.angle_alpha   90.00
_cell.angle_beta   90.00
_cell.angle_gamma   90.00
#
_symmetry.space_group_name_H-M   'P 1'
#
loop_
_entity.id
_entity.type
_entity.pdbx_description
1 polymer ?
#
loop_
_entity_poly.entity_id
_entity_poly.type
_entity_poly.pdbx_seq_one_letter_code
_entity_poly.pdbx_strand_id
1 'polypeptide(L)'
;MLYAVCKVVAVALMRLVFRVEGHGREHIPAEGAVLIVANHSSVLDPPIVGGMCPRQLTFLAKAELFRVPGFGWLIRRLGAQPLRREGADPSALRMAQRVLAEGKALLVFPEGTRGEEGVLREAKPGAALLAVQSGAAVVPAYVHGTGRAWPRGRRLPRPVKVRVTFGAPLRFQRAAGAERRGQYEAASRQMMTAIAELRDRAVGGVGVDRARRPLQIH
;
A
#
# COMPACT_ATOMS: atom_id res chain seq x y z
N MET A 1 -11.40 20.09 4.89
CA MET A 1 -10.25 20.97 5.14
C MET A 1 -9.18 20.34 6.04
N LEU A 2 -9.47 19.88 7.25
CA LEU A 2 -8.45 19.35 8.20
C LEU A 2 -7.65 18.16 7.65
N TYR A 3 -8.29 17.20 6.95
CA TYR A 3 -7.60 16.09 6.29
C TYR A 3 -6.54 16.57 5.29
N ALA A 4 -6.89 17.54 4.46
CA ALA A 4 -5.96 18.08 3.45
C ALA A 4 -4.75 18.74 4.12
N VAL A 5 -4.96 19.53 5.18
CA VAL A 5 -3.87 20.14 5.95
C VAL A 5 -2.98 19.08 6.59
N CYS A 6 -3.57 18.10 7.31
CA CYS A 6 -2.80 17.00 7.92
C CYS A 6 -2.02 16.23 6.87
N LYS A 7 -2.61 15.96 5.69
CA LYS A 7 -1.95 15.28 4.58
C LYS A 7 -0.77 16.10 4.04
N VAL A 8 -0.95 17.40 3.80
CA VAL A 8 0.12 18.27 3.30
C VAL A 8 1.29 18.32 4.27
N VAL A 9 1.03 18.52 5.57
CA VAL A 9 2.06 18.53 6.62
C VAL A 9 2.78 17.17 6.69
N ALA A 10 2.03 16.07 6.72
CA ALA A 10 2.61 14.73 6.76
C ALA A 10 3.48 14.44 5.53
N VAL A 11 3.01 14.79 4.32
CA VAL A 11 3.77 14.64 3.07
C VAL A 11 5.02 15.50 3.08
N ALA A 12 4.95 16.75 3.55
CA ALA A 12 6.11 17.63 3.65
C ALA A 12 7.19 17.04 4.58
N LEU A 13 6.79 16.56 5.76
CA LEU A 13 7.69 15.88 6.70
C LEU A 13 8.29 14.60 6.11
N MET A 14 7.48 13.78 5.45
CA MET A 14 7.97 12.56 4.79
C MET A 14 8.96 12.87 3.66
N ARG A 15 8.72 13.93 2.89
CA ARG A 15 9.65 14.38 1.84
C ARG A 15 10.94 14.92 2.43
N LEU A 16 10.88 15.66 3.52
CA LEU A 16 12.05 16.19 4.21
C LEU A 16 12.91 15.06 4.79
N VAL A 17 12.31 14.11 5.51
CA VAL A 17 13.03 13.05 6.23
C VAL A 17 13.42 11.90 5.30
N PHE A 18 12.51 11.45 4.45
CA PHE A 18 12.69 10.23 3.65
C PHE A 18 12.84 10.51 2.14
N ARG A 19 12.81 11.78 1.73
CA ARG A 19 12.86 12.16 0.30
C ARG A 19 11.89 11.33 -0.54
N VAL A 20 10.62 11.24 -0.07
CA VAL A 20 9.60 10.38 -0.66
C VAL A 20 9.25 10.84 -2.07
N GLU A 21 9.29 9.90 -3.02
CA GLU A 21 8.86 10.07 -4.40
C GLU A 21 7.66 9.16 -4.69
N GLY A 22 6.71 9.67 -5.48
CA GLY A 22 5.54 8.90 -5.93
C GLY A 22 5.44 8.92 -7.44
N HIS A 23 5.43 7.74 -8.07
CA HIS A 23 5.35 7.54 -9.52
C HIS A 23 4.09 6.77 -9.90
N GLY A 24 3.56 6.98 -11.11
CA GLY A 24 2.38 6.27 -11.61
C GLY A 24 1.08 6.68 -10.93
N ARG A 25 1.01 7.87 -10.33
CA ARG A 25 -0.17 8.37 -9.62
C ARG A 25 -1.38 8.54 -10.53
N GLU A 26 -1.14 8.75 -11.81
CA GLU A 26 -2.13 8.81 -12.90
C GLU A 26 -2.87 7.49 -13.13
N HIS A 27 -2.32 6.37 -12.72
CA HIS A 27 -2.97 5.07 -12.77
C HIS A 27 -4.11 4.91 -11.74
N ILE A 28 -4.20 5.81 -10.75
CA ILE A 28 -5.23 5.74 -9.71
C ILE A 28 -6.48 6.48 -10.21
N PRO A 29 -7.60 5.78 -10.45
CA PRO A 29 -8.85 6.43 -10.88
C PRO A 29 -9.27 7.54 -9.91
N ALA A 30 -9.66 8.69 -10.46
CA ALA A 30 -10.08 9.85 -9.67
C ALA A 30 -11.35 9.56 -8.85
N GLU A 31 -12.24 8.72 -9.38
CA GLU A 31 -13.54 8.39 -8.81
C GLU A 31 -13.78 6.87 -8.79
N GLY A 32 -14.84 6.45 -8.11
CA GLY A 32 -15.23 5.04 -7.99
C GLY A 32 -14.39 4.24 -7.01
N ALA A 33 -14.73 2.97 -6.85
CA ALA A 33 -14.04 2.05 -5.96
C ALA A 33 -12.63 1.73 -6.45
N VAL A 34 -11.63 1.90 -5.59
CA VAL A 34 -10.24 1.56 -5.87
C VAL A 34 -9.66 0.71 -4.74
N LEU A 35 -9.08 -0.42 -5.10
CA LEU A 35 -8.33 -1.28 -4.18
C LEU A 35 -6.83 -1.15 -4.51
N ILE A 36 -6.08 -0.44 -3.69
CA ILE A 36 -4.61 -0.41 -3.82
C ILE A 36 -4.05 -1.62 -3.10
N VAL A 37 -3.26 -2.43 -3.82
CA VAL A 37 -2.58 -3.61 -3.27
C VAL A 37 -1.07 -3.37 -3.28
N ALA A 38 -0.42 -3.40 -2.11
CA ALA A 38 1.00 -3.08 -1.97
C ALA A 38 1.78 -4.13 -1.18
N ASN A 39 3.10 -4.23 -1.40
CA ASN A 39 3.99 -4.96 -0.49
C ASN A 39 4.04 -4.28 0.88
N HIS A 40 4.40 -5.04 1.92
CA HIS A 40 4.44 -4.53 3.29
C HIS A 40 5.74 -4.88 4.00
N SER A 41 6.59 -3.88 4.26
CA SER A 41 7.88 -4.05 4.94
C SER A 41 8.05 -3.18 6.20
N SER A 42 7.23 -2.13 6.35
CA SER A 42 7.38 -1.17 7.45
C SER A 42 6.05 -0.61 7.96
N VAL A 43 6.03 -0.11 9.18
CA VAL A 43 4.92 0.70 9.71
C VAL A 43 4.74 2.03 8.95
N LEU A 44 5.74 2.44 8.17
CA LEU A 44 5.71 3.62 7.32
C LEU A 44 4.90 3.43 6.04
N ASP A 45 4.65 2.18 5.60
CA ASP A 45 4.01 1.94 4.30
C ASP A 45 2.62 2.59 4.19
N PRO A 46 1.67 2.40 5.14
CA PRO A 46 0.35 2.98 5.02
C PRO A 46 0.35 4.51 4.92
N PRO A 47 1.04 5.26 5.80
CA PRO A 47 1.07 6.71 5.72
C PRO A 47 1.78 7.22 4.46
N ILE A 48 2.84 6.53 4.00
CA ILE A 48 3.58 6.92 2.79
C ILE A 48 2.74 6.68 1.54
N VAL A 49 2.12 5.49 1.39
CA VAL A 49 1.23 5.22 0.26
C VAL A 49 0.05 6.19 0.28
N GLY A 50 -0.57 6.44 1.44
CA GLY A 50 -1.66 7.40 1.60
C GLY A 50 -1.25 8.84 1.26
N GLY A 51 -0.03 9.24 1.61
CA GLY A 51 0.53 10.54 1.26
C GLY A 51 0.76 10.71 -0.24
N MET A 52 1.20 9.65 -0.93
CA MET A 52 1.45 9.68 -2.37
C MET A 52 0.19 9.43 -3.21
N CYS A 53 -0.85 8.82 -2.65
CA CYS A 53 -2.13 8.63 -3.33
C CYS A 53 -2.84 9.98 -3.57
N PRO A 54 -3.35 10.29 -4.79
CA PRO A 54 -4.04 11.56 -5.05
C PRO A 54 -5.38 11.67 -4.33
N ARG A 55 -5.97 10.54 -3.93
CA ARG A 55 -7.25 10.45 -3.20
C ARG A 55 -7.05 10.19 -1.72
N GLN A 56 -8.11 10.42 -0.93
CA GLN A 56 -8.16 9.94 0.45
C GLN A 56 -8.17 8.42 0.45
N LEU A 57 -7.20 7.83 1.15
CA LEU A 57 -7.00 6.39 1.22
C LEU A 57 -7.43 5.87 2.59
N THR A 58 -8.34 4.91 2.61
CA THR A 58 -8.68 4.15 3.81
C THR A 58 -7.70 2.98 3.97
N PHE A 59 -7.25 2.69 5.18
CA PHE A 59 -6.41 1.53 5.48
C PHE A 59 -6.74 0.96 6.86
N LEU A 60 -6.42 -0.32 7.05
CA LEU A 60 -6.64 -1.03 8.30
C LEU A 60 -5.40 -0.89 9.19
N ALA A 61 -5.60 -0.50 10.45
CA ALA A 61 -4.53 -0.39 11.43
C ALA A 61 -4.91 -1.12 12.74
N LYS A 62 -3.92 -1.62 13.46
CA LYS A 62 -4.15 -2.32 14.75
C LYS A 62 -4.93 -1.44 15.72
N ALA A 63 -5.94 -2.00 16.39
CA ALA A 63 -6.79 -1.27 17.33
C ALA A 63 -6.01 -0.60 18.47
N GLU A 64 -4.88 -1.19 18.88
CA GLU A 64 -4.00 -0.64 19.91
C GLU A 64 -3.43 0.73 19.55
N LEU A 65 -3.16 0.98 18.25
CA LEU A 65 -2.61 2.25 17.76
C LEU A 65 -3.60 3.41 17.98
N PHE A 66 -4.89 3.12 18.00
CA PHE A 66 -5.93 4.12 18.24
C PHE A 66 -6.07 4.55 19.70
N ARG A 67 -5.43 3.81 20.63
CA ARG A 67 -5.40 4.13 22.07
C ARG A 67 -4.27 5.09 22.42
N VAL A 68 -3.28 5.25 21.54
CA VAL A 68 -2.15 6.17 21.77
C VAL A 68 -2.65 7.62 21.64
N PRO A 69 -2.54 8.45 22.70
CA PRO A 69 -3.00 9.85 22.68
C PRO A 69 -2.37 10.64 21.54
N GLY A 70 -3.15 11.48 20.87
CA GLY A 70 -2.71 12.25 19.70
C GLY A 70 -2.54 11.42 18.44
N PHE A 71 -1.78 10.31 18.50
CA PHE A 71 -1.55 9.43 17.36
C PHE A 71 -2.83 8.72 16.88
N GLY A 72 -3.64 8.20 17.80
CA GLY A 72 -4.92 7.57 17.48
C GLY A 72 -5.90 8.55 16.81
N TRP A 73 -5.92 9.80 17.25
CA TRP A 73 -6.68 10.86 16.60
C TRP A 73 -6.15 11.14 15.18
N LEU A 74 -4.84 11.28 15.02
CA LEU A 74 -4.21 11.56 13.73
C LEU A 74 -4.50 10.46 12.71
N ILE A 75 -4.29 9.20 13.04
CA ILE A 75 -4.49 8.09 12.08
C ILE A 75 -5.97 7.94 11.69
N ARG A 76 -6.93 8.20 12.60
CA ARG A 76 -8.36 8.27 12.23
C ARG A 76 -8.61 9.37 11.20
N ARG A 77 -8.03 10.55 11.39
CA ARG A 77 -8.13 11.66 10.43
C ARG A 77 -7.48 11.35 9.09
N LEU A 78 -6.45 10.51 9.08
CA LEU A 78 -5.79 10.03 7.87
C LEU A 78 -6.50 8.85 7.19
N GLY A 79 -7.68 8.42 7.70
CA GLY A 79 -8.48 7.37 7.08
C GLY A 79 -8.22 5.96 7.60
N ALA A 80 -7.44 5.80 8.69
CA ALA A 80 -7.26 4.51 9.32
C ALA A 80 -8.55 4.00 9.97
N GLN A 81 -8.83 2.70 9.80
CA GLN A 81 -9.91 1.99 10.44
C GLN A 81 -9.33 0.92 11.40
N PRO A 82 -9.88 0.78 12.61
CA PRO A 82 -9.34 -0.16 13.58
C PRO A 82 -9.61 -1.62 13.19
N LEU A 83 -8.54 -2.42 13.21
CA LEU A 83 -8.57 -3.86 13.08
C LEU A 83 -8.40 -4.47 14.48
N ARG A 84 -9.37 -5.27 14.95
CA ARG A 84 -9.39 -5.80 16.30
C ARG A 84 -8.57 -7.08 16.50
N ARG A 85 -8.31 -7.83 15.42
CA ARG A 85 -7.56 -9.11 15.47
C ARG A 85 -6.57 -9.21 14.31
N GLU A 86 -5.47 -9.91 14.53
CA GLU A 86 -4.55 -10.33 13.47
C GLU A 86 -5.11 -11.62 12.82
N GLY A 87 -5.01 -11.72 11.49
CA GLY A 87 -5.43 -12.88 10.72
C GLY A 87 -6.70 -12.66 9.89
N ALA A 88 -7.42 -13.76 9.60
CA ALA A 88 -8.67 -13.73 8.84
C ALA A 88 -9.82 -13.23 9.73
N ASP A 89 -9.96 -11.91 9.85
CA ASP A 89 -11.06 -11.28 10.59
C ASP A 89 -12.23 -10.98 9.65
N PRO A 90 -13.38 -11.67 9.78
CA PRO A 90 -14.55 -11.40 8.95
C PRO A 90 -15.09 -9.97 9.09
N SER A 91 -14.85 -9.31 10.23
CA SER A 91 -15.27 -7.92 10.44
C SER A 91 -14.43 -6.95 9.60
N ALA A 92 -13.13 -7.20 9.48
CA ALA A 92 -12.24 -6.45 8.61
C ALA A 92 -12.63 -6.58 7.13
N LEU A 93 -12.97 -7.81 6.70
CA LEU A 93 -13.42 -8.04 5.33
C LEU A 93 -14.74 -7.30 5.01
N ARG A 94 -15.73 -7.40 5.91
CA ARG A 94 -17.00 -6.66 5.76
C ARG A 94 -16.79 -5.16 5.71
N MET A 95 -15.90 -4.63 6.54
CA MET A 95 -15.58 -3.20 6.55
C MET A 95 -14.88 -2.78 5.26
N ALA A 96 -13.93 -3.56 4.77
CA ALA A 96 -13.25 -3.35 3.49
C ALA A 96 -14.25 -3.34 2.32
N GLN A 97 -15.18 -4.30 2.30
CA GLN A 97 -16.26 -4.35 1.29
C GLN A 97 -17.15 -3.10 1.34
N ARG A 98 -17.50 -2.62 2.54
CA ARG A 98 -18.28 -1.39 2.71
C ARG A 98 -17.56 -0.18 2.15
N VAL A 99 -16.26 -0.01 2.47
CA VAL A 99 -15.43 1.09 1.95
C VAL A 99 -15.42 1.11 0.43
N LEU A 100 -15.27 -0.06 -0.21
CA LEU A 100 -15.30 -0.18 -1.67
C LEU A 100 -16.72 0.06 -2.24
N ALA A 101 -17.77 -0.43 -1.58
CA ALA A 101 -19.14 -0.20 -2.00
C ALA A 101 -19.53 1.31 -1.95
N GLU A 102 -18.91 2.08 -1.06
CA GLU A 102 -19.05 3.53 -0.97
C GLU A 102 -18.20 4.29 -2.04
N GLY A 103 -17.60 3.59 -3.00
CA GLY A 103 -16.76 4.20 -4.05
C GLY A 103 -15.45 4.79 -3.55
N LYS A 104 -15.00 4.43 -2.34
CA LYS A 104 -13.76 4.94 -1.72
C LYS A 104 -12.53 4.14 -2.15
N ALA A 105 -11.35 4.71 -1.90
CA ALA A 105 -10.08 4.03 -2.10
C ALA A 105 -9.64 3.32 -0.81
N LEU A 106 -9.27 2.05 -0.93
CA LEU A 106 -8.82 1.17 0.15
C LEU A 106 -7.41 0.67 -0.11
N LEU A 107 -6.53 0.71 0.89
CA LEU A 107 -5.21 0.08 0.86
C LEU A 107 -5.26 -1.26 1.58
N VAL A 108 -4.76 -2.29 0.91
CA VAL A 108 -4.58 -3.64 1.46
C VAL A 108 -3.16 -4.12 1.17
N PHE A 109 -2.59 -4.81 2.13
CA PHE A 109 -1.34 -5.53 1.95
C PHE A 109 -1.65 -7.03 1.78
N PRO A 110 -1.54 -7.58 0.56
CA PRO A 110 -1.95 -8.96 0.28
C PRO A 110 -1.23 -9.99 1.16
N GLU A 111 0.02 -9.72 1.52
CA GLU A 111 0.84 -10.57 2.39
C GLU A 111 0.27 -10.74 3.81
N GLY A 112 -0.59 -9.81 4.25
CA GLY A 112 -1.26 -9.81 5.55
C GLY A 112 -0.34 -9.59 6.76
N THR A 113 0.97 -9.44 6.54
CA THR A 113 1.96 -9.13 7.57
C THR A 113 3.17 -8.44 6.96
N ARG A 114 3.97 -7.75 7.77
CA ARG A 114 5.23 -7.14 7.30
C ARG A 114 6.27 -8.20 7.03
N GLY A 115 6.89 -8.11 5.86
CA GLY A 115 8.04 -8.90 5.42
C GLY A 115 9.35 -8.12 5.47
N GLU A 116 10.40 -8.69 4.88
CA GLU A 116 11.69 -8.04 4.66
C GLU A 116 11.65 -7.16 3.41
N GLU A 117 12.47 -6.12 3.38
CA GLU A 117 12.60 -5.24 2.22
C GLU A 117 12.98 -6.01 0.97
N GLY A 118 12.17 -5.88 -0.09
CA GLY A 118 12.41 -6.52 -1.39
C GLY A 118 11.95 -7.99 -1.49
N VAL A 119 11.57 -8.62 -0.38
CA VAL A 119 11.06 -9.99 -0.36
C VAL A 119 9.54 -9.96 -0.39
N LEU A 120 8.92 -10.47 -1.46
CA LEU A 120 7.47 -10.61 -1.56
C LEU A 120 7.05 -11.98 -1.05
N ARG A 121 5.96 -12.01 -0.27
CA ARG A 121 5.34 -13.23 0.24
C ARG A 121 4.09 -13.57 -0.56
N GLU A 122 3.62 -14.79 -0.42
CA GLU A 122 2.35 -15.20 -1.00
C GLU A 122 1.19 -14.36 -0.48
N ALA A 123 0.26 -14.05 -1.38
CA ALA A 123 -0.95 -13.32 -1.03
C ALA A 123 -1.90 -14.20 -0.20
N LYS A 124 -2.47 -13.62 0.85
CA LYS A 124 -3.60 -14.22 1.56
C LYS A 124 -4.90 -14.06 0.75
N PRO A 125 -5.84 -15.00 0.85
CA PRO A 125 -7.06 -15.02 0.04
C PRO A 125 -7.94 -13.77 0.13
N GLY A 126 -7.86 -13.03 1.25
CA GLY A 126 -8.71 -11.87 1.52
C GLY A 126 -8.59 -10.74 0.49
N ALA A 127 -7.38 -10.47 -0.01
CA ALA A 127 -7.17 -9.43 -1.01
C ALA A 127 -7.82 -9.79 -2.35
N ALA A 128 -7.65 -11.05 -2.79
CA ALA A 128 -8.27 -11.55 -4.02
C ALA A 128 -9.81 -11.57 -3.93
N LEU A 129 -10.32 -11.98 -2.77
CA LEU A 129 -11.76 -11.98 -2.52
C LEU A 129 -12.34 -10.56 -2.62
N LEU A 130 -11.67 -9.56 -2.03
CA LEU A 130 -12.05 -8.16 -2.17
C LEU A 130 -12.00 -7.69 -3.63
N ALA A 131 -10.92 -7.99 -4.35
CA ALA A 131 -10.72 -7.61 -5.74
C ALA A 131 -11.84 -8.13 -6.64
N VAL A 132 -12.15 -9.43 -6.53
CA VAL A 132 -13.15 -10.09 -7.38
C VAL A 132 -14.59 -9.71 -7.00
N GLN A 133 -14.89 -9.59 -5.68
CA GLN A 133 -16.25 -9.34 -5.24
C GLN A 133 -16.67 -7.88 -5.36
N SER A 134 -15.75 -6.94 -5.23
CA SER A 134 -16.09 -5.51 -5.28
C SER A 134 -16.21 -4.94 -6.69
N GLY A 135 -15.58 -5.58 -7.69
CA GLY A 135 -15.44 -5.01 -9.03
C GLY A 135 -14.60 -3.72 -9.08
N ALA A 136 -13.93 -3.37 -7.99
CA ALA A 136 -13.08 -2.19 -7.88
C ALA A 136 -11.91 -2.26 -8.87
N ALA A 137 -11.42 -1.10 -9.32
CA ALA A 137 -10.14 -1.03 -9.99
C ALA A 137 -9.02 -1.39 -9.00
N VAL A 138 -8.25 -2.45 -9.28
CA VAL A 138 -7.17 -2.91 -8.43
C VAL A 138 -5.86 -2.30 -8.91
N VAL A 139 -5.29 -1.38 -8.14
CA VAL A 139 -4.03 -0.71 -8.49
C VAL A 139 -2.88 -1.35 -7.70
N PRO A 140 -1.97 -2.11 -8.37
CA PRO A 140 -0.79 -2.62 -7.72
C PRO A 140 0.16 -1.48 -7.37
N ALA A 141 0.83 -1.57 -6.22
CA ALA A 141 1.83 -0.61 -5.81
C ALA A 141 3.05 -1.31 -5.21
N TYR A 142 4.22 -0.73 -5.42
CA TYR A 142 5.44 -1.18 -4.77
C TYR A 142 6.06 -0.05 -3.96
N VAL A 143 6.33 -0.34 -2.68
CA VAL A 143 6.98 0.57 -1.73
C VAL A 143 8.41 0.11 -1.52
N HIS A 144 9.36 0.96 -1.88
CA HIS A 144 10.80 0.70 -1.76
C HIS A 144 11.43 1.63 -0.72
N GLY A 145 12.29 1.08 0.13
CA GLY A 145 13.10 1.83 1.08
C GLY A 145 12.52 1.93 2.49
N THR A 146 11.24 1.66 2.70
CA THR A 146 10.60 1.80 4.02
C THR A 146 11.08 0.77 5.03
N GLY A 147 11.33 -0.47 4.60
CA GLY A 147 11.90 -1.53 5.46
C GLY A 147 13.31 -1.19 5.92
N ARG A 148 14.10 -0.49 5.09
CA ARG A 148 15.42 0.04 5.48
C ARG A 148 15.31 1.30 6.33
N ALA A 149 14.31 2.16 6.05
CA ALA A 149 14.06 3.38 6.81
C ALA A 149 13.62 3.06 8.23
N TRP A 150 12.69 2.13 8.41
CA TRP A 150 12.23 1.72 9.74
C TRP A 150 11.98 0.21 9.81
N PRO A 151 13.06 -0.59 9.96
CA PRO A 151 12.94 -2.04 10.11
C PRO A 151 12.26 -2.42 11.43
N ARG A 152 11.70 -3.63 11.48
CA ARG A 152 11.07 -4.19 12.67
C ARG A 152 12.04 -4.19 13.86
N GLY A 153 11.56 -3.79 15.04
CA GLY A 153 12.36 -3.75 16.27
C GLY A 153 13.19 -2.49 16.48
N ARG A 154 13.30 -1.63 15.48
CA ARG A 154 14.03 -0.37 15.65
C ARG A 154 13.14 0.71 16.28
N ARG A 155 13.70 1.48 17.22
CA ARG A 155 12.96 2.54 17.93
C ARG A 155 12.75 3.81 17.08
N LEU A 156 13.71 4.19 16.26
CA LEU A 156 13.69 5.42 15.45
C LEU A 156 13.96 5.11 13.97
N PRO A 157 13.30 5.82 13.05
CA PRO A 157 13.57 5.69 11.63
C PRO A 157 14.92 6.28 11.23
N ARG A 158 15.42 5.88 10.06
CA ARG A 158 16.62 6.43 9.40
C ARG A 158 16.19 7.26 8.18
N PRO A 159 16.92 8.31 7.81
CA PRO A 159 16.65 9.11 6.63
C PRO A 159 17.08 8.36 5.35
N VAL A 160 16.30 7.41 4.93
CA VAL A 160 16.47 6.61 3.71
C VAL A 160 15.52 7.12 2.65
N LYS A 161 15.99 7.23 1.39
CA LYS A 161 15.11 7.58 0.26
C LYS A 161 14.05 6.49 0.07
N VAL A 162 12.79 6.91 0.01
CA VAL A 162 11.63 6.04 -0.18
C VAL A 162 10.95 6.36 -1.50
N ARG A 163 10.51 5.33 -2.21
CA ARG A 163 9.79 5.47 -3.47
C ARG A 163 8.51 4.62 -3.41
N VAL A 164 7.41 5.20 -3.87
CA VAL A 164 6.16 4.48 -4.12
C VAL A 164 5.88 4.51 -5.62
N THR A 165 5.67 3.35 -6.21
CA THR A 165 5.31 3.24 -7.63
C THR A 165 3.96 2.56 -7.75
N PHE A 166 3.01 3.21 -8.41
CA PHE A 166 1.69 2.66 -8.70
C PHE A 166 1.70 2.13 -10.14
N GLY A 167 1.21 0.89 -10.31
CA GLY A 167 1.09 0.25 -11.62
C GLY A 167 -0.28 0.47 -12.26
N ALA A 168 -0.40 0.05 -13.52
CA ALA A 168 -1.66 0.09 -14.24
C ALA A 168 -2.76 -0.70 -13.51
N PRO A 169 -4.01 -0.23 -13.52
CA PRO A 169 -5.09 -0.89 -12.82
C PRO A 169 -5.46 -2.22 -13.46
N LEU A 170 -5.63 -3.23 -12.62
CA LEU A 170 -6.18 -4.53 -12.97
C LEU A 170 -7.69 -4.53 -12.74
N ARG A 171 -8.44 -5.32 -13.50
CA ARG A 171 -9.86 -5.53 -13.28
C ARG A 171 -10.16 -7.01 -13.20
N PHE A 172 -10.97 -7.38 -12.22
CA PHE A 172 -11.40 -8.74 -12.00
C PHE A 172 -12.93 -8.80 -12.12
N GLN A 173 -13.42 -9.73 -12.93
CA GLN A 173 -14.84 -9.98 -13.06
C GLN A 173 -15.22 -11.16 -12.15
N ARG A 174 -16.40 -11.09 -11.56
CA ARG A 174 -16.92 -12.16 -10.70
C ARG A 174 -17.40 -13.32 -11.56
N ALA A 175 -16.76 -14.47 -11.48
CA ALA A 175 -17.25 -15.69 -12.10
C ALA A 175 -18.46 -16.27 -11.34
N ALA A 176 -19.35 -16.97 -12.07
CA ALA A 176 -20.46 -17.72 -11.51
C ALA A 176 -20.03 -19.18 -11.20
N GLY A 177 -20.67 -19.80 -10.20
CA GLY A 177 -20.57 -21.25 -9.97
C GLY A 177 -19.27 -21.75 -9.32
N ALA A 178 -18.84 -22.95 -9.72
CA ALA A 178 -17.73 -23.71 -9.12
C ALA A 178 -16.33 -23.13 -9.41
N GLU A 179 -16.19 -22.25 -10.40
CA GLU A 179 -14.90 -21.67 -10.80
C GLU A 179 -14.36 -20.58 -9.83
N ARG A 180 -15.11 -20.22 -8.80
CA ARG A 180 -14.76 -19.13 -7.87
C ARG A 180 -13.42 -19.31 -7.18
N ARG A 181 -13.09 -20.55 -6.78
CA ARG A 181 -11.82 -20.82 -6.07
C ARG A 181 -10.62 -20.57 -6.98
N GLY A 182 -10.65 -21.09 -8.18
CA GLY A 182 -9.59 -20.88 -9.19
C GLY A 182 -9.44 -19.39 -9.55
N GLN A 183 -10.56 -18.65 -9.59
CA GLN A 183 -10.54 -17.22 -9.87
C GLN A 183 -9.83 -16.42 -8.76
N TYR A 184 -10.05 -16.72 -7.47
CA TYR A 184 -9.36 -16.04 -6.37
C TYR A 184 -7.86 -16.34 -6.38
N GLU A 185 -7.46 -17.56 -6.69
CA GLU A 185 -6.06 -17.94 -6.83
C GLU A 185 -5.40 -17.22 -8.01
N ALA A 186 -6.08 -17.16 -9.15
CA ALA A 186 -5.61 -16.43 -10.33
C ALA A 186 -5.46 -14.93 -10.04
N ALA A 187 -6.45 -14.30 -9.39
CA ALA A 187 -6.40 -12.91 -8.99
C ALA A 187 -5.25 -12.65 -8.00
N SER A 188 -5.03 -13.53 -7.01
CA SER A 188 -3.88 -13.45 -6.10
C SER A 188 -2.56 -13.45 -6.86
N ARG A 189 -2.37 -14.42 -7.76
CA ARG A 189 -1.15 -14.53 -8.58
C ARG A 189 -0.94 -13.26 -9.42
N GLN A 190 -1.97 -12.80 -10.12
CA GLN A 190 -1.89 -11.62 -10.99
C GLN A 190 -1.53 -10.35 -10.22
N MET A 191 -2.13 -10.13 -9.03
CA MET A 191 -1.78 -9.00 -8.17
C MET A 191 -0.32 -9.07 -7.71
N MET A 192 0.15 -10.24 -7.25
CA MET A 192 1.53 -10.40 -6.78
C MET A 192 2.55 -10.29 -7.91
N THR A 193 2.23 -10.80 -9.10
CA THR A 193 3.07 -10.62 -10.30
C THR A 193 3.21 -9.14 -10.65
N ALA A 194 2.11 -8.39 -10.66
CA ALA A 194 2.15 -6.96 -10.94
C ALA A 194 2.99 -6.18 -9.89
N ILE A 195 2.90 -6.54 -8.60
CA ILE A 195 3.76 -5.96 -7.56
C ILE A 195 5.23 -6.34 -7.78
N ALA A 196 5.52 -7.59 -8.17
CA ALA A 196 6.87 -8.06 -8.46
C ALA A 196 7.51 -7.32 -9.64
N GLU A 197 6.77 -7.09 -10.71
CA GLU A 197 7.23 -6.30 -11.86
C GLU A 197 7.56 -4.85 -11.49
N LEU A 198 6.78 -4.24 -10.59
CA LEU A 198 7.08 -2.91 -10.06
C LEU A 198 8.34 -2.91 -9.20
N ARG A 199 8.55 -3.97 -8.39
CA ARG A 199 9.78 -4.16 -7.63
C ARG A 199 11.00 -4.24 -8.53
N ASP A 200 10.94 -5.06 -9.56
CA ASP A 200 12.08 -5.33 -10.44
C ASP A 200 12.48 -4.07 -11.21
N ARG A 201 11.49 -3.29 -11.66
CA ARG A 201 11.73 -1.95 -12.24
C ARG A 201 12.33 -0.97 -11.24
N ALA A 202 11.89 -0.97 -9.98
CA ALA A 202 12.40 -0.08 -8.94
C ALA A 202 13.85 -0.41 -8.57
N VAL A 203 14.22 -1.69 -8.54
CA VAL A 203 15.57 -2.17 -8.20
C VAL A 203 16.50 -2.02 -9.41
N GLY A 204 16.06 -2.38 -10.61
CA GLY A 204 16.84 -2.25 -11.86
C GLY A 204 17.17 -0.79 -12.19
N GLY A 205 16.24 0.15 -11.96
CA GLY A 205 16.48 1.59 -12.14
C GLY A 205 17.51 2.18 -11.18
N VAL A 206 17.70 1.60 -10.00
CA VAL A 206 18.74 2.03 -9.04
C VAL A 206 20.16 1.64 -9.50
N GLY A 207 20.29 0.57 -10.26
CA GLY A 207 21.57 0.13 -10.84
C GLY A 207 22.08 1.06 -11.94
N VAL A 208 21.17 1.55 -12.79
CA VAL A 208 21.51 2.45 -13.92
C VAL A 208 21.93 3.84 -13.43
N ASP A 209 21.35 4.34 -12.34
CA ASP A 209 21.66 5.65 -11.78
C ASP A 209 23.05 5.67 -11.06
N ARG A 210 23.49 4.54 -10.53
CA ARG A 210 24.85 4.38 -9.96
C ARG A 210 25.93 4.34 -11.05
N ALA A 211 25.65 3.80 -12.23
CA ALA A 211 26.59 3.71 -13.33
C ALA A 211 26.79 5.04 -14.09
N ARG A 212 25.91 6.03 -13.87
CA ARG A 212 26.00 7.37 -14.51
C ARG A 212 26.71 8.44 -13.70
N ARG A 213 27.31 8.12 -12.54
CA ARG A 213 28.21 9.07 -11.88
C ARG A 213 29.57 9.00 -12.59
N PRO A 214 30.00 10.06 -13.28
CA PRO A 214 31.35 10.13 -13.85
C PRO A 214 32.34 10.05 -12.68
N LEU A 215 33.33 9.18 -12.83
CA LEU A 215 34.52 9.16 -12.00
C LEU A 215 35.17 10.54 -12.09
N GLN A 216 35.07 11.35 -11.05
CA GLN A 216 35.94 12.52 -10.89
C GLN A 216 37.29 11.98 -10.53
N ILE A 217 38.19 11.94 -11.54
CA ILE A 217 39.60 11.70 -11.37
C ILE A 217 40.19 13.05 -10.89
N HIS A 218 40.70 13.04 -9.67
CA HIS A 218 41.65 14.05 -9.19
C HIS A 218 43.05 13.52 -9.27
#